data_15c59e46b6de873bc85431f73c805497
#
_entry.id   15c59e46b6de873bc85431f73c805497
#
_cell.length_a   1.000
_cell.length_b   1.000
_cell.length_c   1.000
_cell.angle_alpha   90.00
_cell.angle_beta   90.00
_cell.angle_gamma   90.00
#
_symmetry.space_group_name_H-M   'P 1'
#
loop_
_entity.id
_entity.type
_entity.pdbx_description
1 polymer ?
#
loop_
_entity_poly.entity_id
_entity_poly.type
_entity_poly.pdbx_seq_one_letter_code
_entity_poly.pdbx_strand_id
1 'polypeptide(L)'
;QYNALFAAALRELPPIDIARLLISAERDNDLTDTHPTLPQRVSAVGAPPVLRPQDAPAATLLGEALVRIERRLDEVWREETRKPWAAAYAEAKADRERLDALERRGEWDAAETLKHAQLVDTLRPDFDAALLYDRAIERTPDSASAHVRAGTLRIDADDVAGVEHLRRAMTLDAGAIRPVFEKLRTYERDGTIAPHVADALAALREEFAERAKSLEARDGVAEDDDLIAHDLDATTLDGLREALARVEQVGQAWLARKRFDLAEEPAHYALLVTWRGSVASEGSGLKRVVAALRLPGSVSVFTESEHKAEARRVRGLCGEPVYRRKN
;
A
#
# COMPACT_ATOMS: atom_id res chain seq x y z
N GLN A 1 14.13 -16.21 -24.50
CA GLN A 1 13.86 -14.78 -24.82
C GLN A 1 14.10 -13.87 -23.60
N TYR A 2 13.58 -14.24 -22.41
CA TYR A 2 13.71 -13.46 -21.17
C TYR A 2 15.19 -13.33 -20.73
N ASN A 3 15.93 -14.44 -20.72
CA ASN A 3 17.35 -14.43 -20.36
C ASN A 3 18.21 -13.59 -21.31
N ALA A 4 17.85 -13.52 -22.59
CA ALA A 4 18.56 -12.69 -23.55
C ALA A 4 18.30 -11.19 -23.32
N LEU A 5 17.05 -10.81 -22.98
CA LEU A 5 16.70 -9.43 -22.62
C LEU A 5 17.36 -9.00 -21.30
N PHE A 6 17.32 -9.88 -20.28
CA PHE A 6 17.96 -9.64 -18.99
C PHE A 6 19.49 -9.52 -19.12
N ALA A 7 20.12 -10.40 -19.90
CA ALA A 7 21.56 -10.34 -20.18
C ALA A 7 21.96 -9.08 -20.98
N ALA A 8 21.08 -8.60 -21.87
CA ALA A 8 21.31 -7.34 -22.57
C ALA A 8 21.20 -6.15 -21.61
N ALA A 9 20.16 -6.11 -20.78
CA ALA A 9 19.99 -5.06 -19.77
C ALA A 9 21.17 -5.01 -18.78
N LEU A 10 21.68 -6.16 -18.33
CA LEU A 10 22.84 -6.20 -17.43
C LEU A 10 24.13 -5.65 -18.06
N ARG A 11 24.28 -5.75 -19.39
CA ARG A 11 25.45 -5.20 -20.10
C ARG A 11 25.40 -3.67 -20.23
N GLU A 12 24.21 -3.09 -20.17
CA GLU A 12 23.97 -1.66 -20.27
C GLU A 12 24.03 -0.95 -18.92
N LEU A 13 24.10 -1.71 -17.80
CA LEU A 13 24.23 -1.11 -16.48
C LEU A 13 25.56 -0.35 -16.36
N PRO A 14 25.55 0.89 -15.85
CA PRO A 14 26.77 1.63 -15.57
C PRO A 14 27.63 0.86 -14.56
N PRO A 15 28.97 1.10 -14.53
CA PRO A 15 29.84 0.51 -13.54
C PRO A 15 29.28 0.69 -12.14
N ILE A 16 29.23 -0.42 -11.37
CA ILE A 16 28.68 -0.38 -10.02
C ILE A 16 29.56 0.52 -9.16
N ASP A 17 29.00 1.63 -8.69
CA ASP A 17 29.65 2.50 -7.71
C ASP A 17 29.55 1.87 -6.33
N ILE A 18 30.68 1.27 -5.88
CA ILE A 18 30.77 0.60 -4.58
C ILE A 18 30.48 1.57 -3.44
N ALA A 19 30.95 2.82 -3.54
CA ALA A 19 30.69 3.83 -2.49
C ALA A 19 29.19 4.10 -2.36
N ARG A 20 28.48 4.19 -3.49
CA ARG A 20 27.03 4.38 -3.52
C ARG A 20 26.26 3.19 -2.96
N LEU A 21 26.72 1.96 -3.27
CA LEU A 21 26.16 0.72 -2.69
C LEU A 21 26.36 0.67 -1.17
N LEU A 22 27.53 1.04 -0.67
CA LEU A 22 27.79 1.07 0.77
C LEU A 22 26.93 2.11 1.48
N ILE A 23 26.74 3.30 0.89
CA ILE A 23 25.87 4.35 1.44
C ILE A 23 24.40 3.90 1.45
N SER A 24 23.93 3.25 0.39
CA SER A 24 22.54 2.74 0.37
C SER A 24 22.34 1.62 1.39
N ALA A 25 23.32 0.74 1.56
CA ALA A 25 23.24 -0.35 2.53
C ALA A 25 23.32 0.12 4.00
N GLU A 26 23.84 1.31 4.29
CA GLU A 26 23.77 1.92 5.63
C GLU A 26 22.37 2.42 5.97
N ARG A 27 21.57 2.81 4.97
CA ARG A 27 20.21 3.34 5.17
C ARG A 27 19.17 2.25 5.43
N ASP A 28 19.42 1.02 5.01
CA ASP A 28 18.52 -0.12 5.15
C ASP A 28 18.70 -0.89 6.47
N ASN A 29 19.08 -0.21 7.54
CA ASN A 29 19.26 -0.84 8.84
C ASN A 29 17.90 -1.08 9.51
N ASP A 30 17.22 -2.14 9.13
CA ASP A 30 16.05 -2.63 9.85
C ASP A 30 16.51 -3.23 11.19
N LEU A 31 16.02 -2.69 12.31
CA LEU A 31 16.31 -3.19 13.66
C LEU A 31 15.89 -4.65 13.87
N THR A 32 15.08 -5.20 12.98
CA THR A 32 14.63 -6.60 12.99
C THR A 32 15.57 -7.53 12.23
N ASP A 33 16.47 -7.00 11.39
CA ASP A 33 17.46 -7.81 10.67
C ASP A 33 18.63 -8.19 11.60
N THR A 34 18.70 -9.46 11.94
CA THR A 34 19.78 -10.03 12.76
C THR A 34 21.10 -10.20 12.01
N HIS A 35 21.14 -9.91 10.70
CA HIS A 35 22.34 -10.03 9.90
C HIS A 35 23.15 -8.74 9.94
N PRO A 36 24.48 -8.81 10.10
CA PRO A 36 25.33 -7.63 10.02
C PRO A 36 25.18 -6.95 8.66
N THR A 37 25.06 -5.62 8.64
CA THR A 37 25.00 -4.83 7.40
C THR A 37 26.26 -5.01 6.55
N LEU A 38 26.17 -4.68 5.27
CA LEU A 38 27.33 -4.74 4.39
C LEU A 38 28.51 -3.90 4.92
N PRO A 39 28.36 -2.66 5.38
CA PRO A 39 29.42 -1.88 6.00
C PRO A 39 30.01 -2.55 7.25
N GLN A 40 29.20 -3.15 8.11
CA GLN A 40 29.67 -3.88 9.29
C GLN A 40 30.51 -5.09 8.90
N ARG A 41 30.07 -5.85 7.87
CA ARG A 41 30.83 -7.00 7.35
C ARG A 41 32.17 -6.58 6.73
N VAL A 42 32.17 -5.49 5.95
CA VAL A 42 33.39 -4.92 5.36
C VAL A 42 34.36 -4.47 6.45
N SER A 43 33.85 -3.77 7.47
CA SER A 43 34.65 -3.34 8.62
C SER A 43 35.25 -4.51 9.41
N ALA A 44 34.47 -5.58 9.62
CA ALA A 44 34.91 -6.78 10.32
C ALA A 44 36.01 -7.54 9.58
N VAL A 45 36.01 -7.50 8.24
CA VAL A 45 37.08 -8.13 7.40
C VAL A 45 38.34 -7.28 7.38
N GLY A 46 38.26 -5.99 7.69
CA GLY A 46 39.42 -5.08 7.74
C GLY A 46 40.09 -4.83 6.37
N ALA A 47 39.42 -5.14 5.28
CA ALA A 47 39.93 -4.95 3.93
C ALA A 47 38.92 -4.14 3.08
N PRO A 48 39.40 -3.24 2.20
CA PRO A 48 38.49 -2.51 1.32
C PRO A 48 37.76 -3.50 0.38
N PRO A 49 36.47 -3.24 0.08
CA PRO A 49 35.71 -4.07 -0.83
C PRO A 49 36.31 -3.95 -2.23
N VAL A 50 36.71 -5.08 -2.79
CA VAL A 50 37.24 -5.17 -4.16
C VAL A 50 36.29 -6.02 -4.97
N LEU A 51 35.65 -5.43 -5.97
CA LEU A 51 34.94 -6.18 -7.00
C LEU A 51 36.00 -6.78 -7.95
N ARG A 52 36.21 -8.08 -7.82
CA ARG A 52 36.97 -8.81 -8.83
C ARG A 52 36.02 -9.25 -9.93
N PRO A 53 36.23 -8.84 -11.17
CA PRO A 53 35.52 -9.44 -12.29
C PRO A 53 35.68 -10.97 -12.20
N GLN A 54 34.58 -11.68 -12.21
CA GLN A 54 34.66 -13.15 -12.29
C GLN A 54 34.96 -13.53 -13.73
N ASP A 55 35.98 -14.37 -13.93
CA ASP A 55 36.40 -14.86 -15.26
C ASP A 55 35.30 -15.71 -15.92
N ALA A 56 34.35 -16.23 -15.13
CA ALA A 56 33.22 -17.01 -15.62
C ALA A 56 31.92 -16.66 -14.85
N PRO A 57 30.75 -16.60 -15.52
CA PRO A 57 29.46 -16.42 -14.85
C PRO A 57 29.21 -17.56 -13.86
N ALA A 58 28.54 -17.28 -12.73
CA ALA A 58 28.12 -18.30 -11.77
C ALA A 58 27.29 -19.42 -12.41
N ALA A 59 26.61 -19.14 -13.51
CA ALA A 59 25.88 -20.10 -14.33
C ALA A 59 26.74 -21.26 -14.84
N THR A 60 28.05 -21.08 -15.03
CA THR A 60 28.95 -22.14 -15.44
C THR A 60 29.09 -23.24 -14.39
N LEU A 61 28.86 -22.94 -13.11
CA LEU A 61 28.86 -23.92 -12.02
C LEU A 61 27.70 -24.91 -12.14
N LEU A 62 26.62 -24.54 -12.83
CA LEU A 62 25.43 -25.37 -13.03
C LEU A 62 25.61 -26.35 -14.23
N GLY A 63 26.60 -26.13 -15.12
CA GLY A 63 26.83 -26.96 -16.26
C GLY A 63 25.58 -27.28 -17.07
N GLU A 64 25.38 -28.55 -17.44
CA GLU A 64 24.21 -29.00 -18.20
C GLU A 64 22.88 -28.86 -17.43
N ALA A 65 22.93 -28.74 -16.10
CA ALA A 65 21.72 -28.52 -15.30
C ALA A 65 21.12 -27.14 -15.55
N LEU A 66 21.89 -26.14 -15.98
CA LEU A 66 21.44 -24.79 -16.25
C LEU A 66 20.25 -24.77 -17.23
N VAL A 67 20.38 -25.47 -18.36
CA VAL A 67 19.33 -25.49 -19.39
C VAL A 67 18.00 -26.08 -18.87
N ARG A 68 18.08 -27.09 -17.99
CA ARG A 68 16.89 -27.69 -17.38
C ARG A 68 16.24 -26.75 -16.37
N ILE A 69 17.07 -26.07 -15.57
CA ILE A 69 16.60 -25.09 -14.57
C ILE A 69 15.94 -23.90 -15.26
N GLU A 70 16.60 -23.34 -16.27
CA GLU A 70 16.06 -22.22 -17.05
C GLU A 70 14.71 -22.57 -17.69
N ARG A 71 14.63 -23.76 -18.32
CA ARG A 71 13.36 -24.21 -18.89
C ARG A 71 12.27 -24.32 -17.85
N ARG A 72 12.57 -24.91 -16.70
CA ARG A 72 11.61 -25.07 -15.62
C ARG A 72 11.15 -23.74 -15.04
N LEU A 73 12.06 -22.81 -14.84
CA LEU A 73 11.76 -21.45 -14.39
C LEU A 73 10.90 -20.70 -15.42
N ASP A 74 11.23 -20.80 -16.70
CA ASP A 74 10.44 -20.22 -17.78
C ASP A 74 9.02 -20.79 -17.83
N GLU A 75 8.83 -22.10 -17.63
CA GLU A 75 7.51 -22.75 -17.60
C GLU A 75 6.70 -22.22 -16.41
N VAL A 76 7.26 -22.22 -15.20
CA VAL A 76 6.58 -21.73 -14.00
C VAL A 76 6.22 -20.25 -14.16
N TRP A 77 7.16 -19.43 -14.59
CA TRP A 77 6.93 -18.00 -14.79
C TRP A 77 5.81 -17.74 -15.83
N ARG A 78 5.81 -18.46 -16.96
CA ARG A 78 4.75 -18.33 -17.97
C ARG A 78 3.39 -18.74 -17.43
N GLU A 79 3.33 -19.79 -16.63
CA GLU A 79 2.07 -20.26 -16.05
C GLU A 79 1.51 -19.26 -15.04
N GLU A 80 2.36 -18.74 -14.15
CA GLU A 80 1.98 -17.77 -13.13
C GLU A 80 1.61 -16.40 -13.72
N THR A 81 2.33 -15.95 -14.75
CA THR A 81 2.14 -14.61 -15.32
C THR A 81 1.11 -14.54 -16.43
N ARG A 82 0.80 -15.65 -17.13
CA ARG A 82 -0.08 -15.65 -18.31
C ARG A 82 -1.45 -15.01 -18.06
N LYS A 83 -2.11 -15.38 -16.97
CA LYS A 83 -3.45 -14.84 -16.64
C LYS A 83 -3.41 -13.37 -16.22
N PRO A 84 -2.54 -12.96 -15.27
CA PRO A 84 -2.39 -11.54 -14.92
C PRO A 84 -2.01 -10.66 -16.12
N TRP A 85 -1.11 -11.14 -16.99
CA TRP A 85 -0.70 -10.39 -18.18
C TRP A 85 -1.82 -10.26 -19.21
N ALA A 86 -2.58 -11.34 -19.44
CA ALA A 86 -3.72 -11.28 -20.36
C ALA A 86 -4.78 -10.29 -19.85
N ALA A 87 -5.05 -10.27 -18.55
CA ALA A 87 -5.97 -9.31 -17.93
C ALA A 87 -5.45 -7.87 -18.05
N ALA A 88 -4.19 -7.62 -17.69
CA ALA A 88 -3.57 -6.30 -17.81
C ALA A 88 -3.52 -5.80 -19.26
N TYR A 89 -3.24 -6.69 -20.21
CA TYR A 89 -3.26 -6.34 -21.63
C TYR A 89 -4.67 -5.96 -22.11
N ALA A 90 -5.69 -6.74 -21.70
CA ALA A 90 -7.08 -6.44 -22.05
C ALA A 90 -7.54 -5.10 -21.46
N GLU A 91 -7.16 -4.80 -20.21
CA GLU A 91 -7.43 -3.53 -19.57
C GLU A 91 -6.75 -2.37 -20.29
N ALA A 92 -5.43 -2.47 -20.56
CA ALA A 92 -4.69 -1.45 -21.28
C ALA A 92 -5.24 -1.19 -22.70
N LYS A 93 -5.72 -2.26 -23.38
CA LYS A 93 -6.39 -2.13 -24.68
C LYS A 93 -7.71 -1.37 -24.54
N ALA A 94 -8.54 -1.74 -23.57
CA ALA A 94 -9.81 -1.06 -23.33
C ALA A 94 -9.61 0.42 -22.94
N ASP A 95 -8.57 0.72 -22.16
CA ASP A 95 -8.23 2.10 -21.79
C ASP A 95 -7.75 2.93 -22.99
N ARG A 96 -6.98 2.34 -23.93
CA ARG A 96 -6.64 3.02 -25.20
C ARG A 96 -7.87 3.33 -26.04
N GLU A 97 -8.76 2.34 -26.21
CA GLU A 97 -10.02 2.51 -26.95
C GLU A 97 -10.89 3.62 -26.31
N ARG A 98 -10.89 3.69 -24.96
CA ARG A 98 -11.60 4.70 -24.19
C ARG A 98 -10.99 6.10 -24.36
N LEU A 99 -9.65 6.20 -24.33
CA LEU A 99 -8.94 7.45 -24.59
C LEU A 99 -9.23 7.95 -26.01
N ASP A 100 -9.10 7.09 -27.01
CA ASP A 100 -9.39 7.44 -28.41
C ASP A 100 -10.85 7.89 -28.63
N ALA A 101 -11.78 7.29 -27.89
CA ALA A 101 -13.19 7.70 -27.96
C ALA A 101 -13.44 9.07 -27.34
N LEU A 102 -12.80 9.37 -26.19
CA LEU A 102 -12.86 10.69 -25.56
C LEU A 102 -12.25 11.77 -26.46
N GLU A 103 -11.06 11.53 -27.01
CA GLU A 103 -10.35 12.49 -27.87
C GLU A 103 -11.12 12.79 -29.17
N ARG A 104 -11.74 11.77 -29.75
CA ARG A 104 -12.58 11.98 -30.98
C ARG A 104 -13.82 12.82 -30.71
N ARG A 105 -14.39 12.75 -29.52
CA ARG A 105 -15.58 13.53 -29.18
C ARG A 105 -15.26 15.00 -28.90
N GLY A 106 -14.11 15.28 -28.26
CA GLY A 106 -13.60 16.63 -28.03
C GLY A 106 -14.28 17.43 -26.94
N GLU A 107 -15.51 17.08 -26.57
CA GLU A 107 -16.26 17.70 -25.46
C GLU A 107 -16.42 16.71 -24.32
N TRP A 108 -16.12 17.17 -23.11
CA TRP A 108 -16.11 16.32 -21.92
C TRP A 108 -16.86 16.96 -20.77
N ASP A 109 -17.61 16.20 -20.00
CA ASP A 109 -18.08 16.60 -18.69
C ASP A 109 -16.95 16.58 -17.64
N ALA A 110 -17.26 16.91 -16.38
CA ALA A 110 -16.26 16.97 -15.33
C ALA A 110 -15.61 15.61 -15.04
N ALA A 111 -16.41 14.54 -15.01
CA ALA A 111 -15.91 13.19 -14.76
C ALA A 111 -15.03 12.68 -15.92
N GLU A 112 -15.43 12.98 -17.15
CA GLU A 112 -14.69 12.64 -18.36
C GLU A 112 -13.40 13.44 -18.50
N THR A 113 -13.37 14.71 -18.06
CA THR A 113 -12.14 15.52 -18.01
C THR A 113 -11.11 14.87 -17.08
N LEU A 114 -11.51 14.44 -15.89
CA LEU A 114 -10.63 13.71 -14.98
C LEU A 114 -10.20 12.36 -15.55
N LYS A 115 -11.14 11.61 -16.15
CA LYS A 115 -10.82 10.32 -16.78
C LYS A 115 -9.86 10.46 -17.95
N HIS A 116 -9.98 11.51 -18.75
CA HIS A 116 -9.03 11.83 -19.81
C HIS A 116 -7.62 12.07 -19.25
N ALA A 117 -7.50 12.91 -18.22
CA ALA A 117 -6.21 13.16 -17.55
C ALA A 117 -5.56 11.86 -17.05
N GLN A 118 -6.32 11.00 -16.39
CA GLN A 118 -5.86 9.70 -15.89
C GLN A 118 -5.40 8.77 -17.01
N LEU A 119 -6.13 8.70 -18.11
CA LEU A 119 -5.79 7.84 -19.24
C LEU A 119 -4.53 8.33 -19.95
N VAL A 120 -4.39 9.63 -20.16
CA VAL A 120 -3.18 10.22 -20.77
C VAL A 120 -1.98 9.97 -19.87
N ASP A 121 -2.08 10.23 -18.58
CA ASP A 121 -1.03 10.00 -17.58
C ASP A 121 -0.56 8.53 -17.56
N THR A 122 -1.49 7.59 -17.67
CA THR A 122 -1.18 6.15 -17.67
C THR A 122 -0.60 5.65 -19.01
N LEU A 123 -1.15 6.11 -20.11
CA LEU A 123 -0.86 5.55 -21.44
C LEU A 123 0.21 6.31 -22.22
N ARG A 124 0.56 7.52 -21.78
CA ARG A 124 1.56 8.40 -22.43
C ARG A 124 2.56 8.91 -21.39
N PRO A 125 3.44 8.03 -20.87
CA PRO A 125 4.35 8.36 -19.77
C PRO A 125 5.31 9.54 -20.07
N ASP A 126 5.57 9.82 -21.36
CA ASP A 126 6.41 10.95 -21.78
C ASP A 126 5.65 12.29 -21.87
N PHE A 127 4.33 12.27 -21.60
CA PHE A 127 3.49 13.47 -21.64
C PHE A 127 3.34 14.04 -20.23
N ASP A 128 3.61 15.35 -20.08
CA ASP A 128 3.31 16.05 -18.83
C ASP A 128 1.79 16.22 -18.66
N ALA A 129 1.20 15.38 -17.83
CA ALA A 129 -0.22 15.40 -17.58
C ALA A 129 -0.65 16.42 -16.49
N ALA A 130 0.26 17.18 -15.88
CA ALA A 130 -0.06 18.12 -14.79
C ALA A 130 -1.15 19.13 -15.20
N LEU A 131 -1.02 19.73 -16.39
CA LEU A 131 -2.02 20.67 -16.92
C LEU A 131 -3.38 20.04 -17.20
N LEU A 132 -3.44 18.74 -17.48
CA LEU A 132 -4.72 18.04 -17.65
C LEU A 132 -5.42 17.86 -16.31
N TYR A 133 -4.66 17.58 -15.26
CA TYR A 133 -5.22 17.53 -13.90
C TYR A 133 -5.65 18.91 -13.41
N ASP A 134 -4.97 19.99 -13.77
CA ASP A 134 -5.43 21.35 -13.46
C ASP A 134 -6.81 21.62 -14.05
N ARG A 135 -7.02 21.29 -15.34
CA ARG A 135 -8.33 21.41 -15.97
C ARG A 135 -9.41 20.55 -15.30
N ALA A 136 -9.04 19.35 -14.80
CA ALA A 136 -9.94 18.51 -14.05
C ALA A 136 -10.30 19.14 -12.70
N ILE A 137 -9.33 19.74 -12.01
CA ILE A 137 -9.52 20.46 -10.74
C ILE A 137 -10.38 21.72 -10.94
N GLU A 138 -10.19 22.48 -12.02
CA GLU A 138 -11.05 23.63 -12.35
C GLU A 138 -12.52 23.24 -12.45
N ARG A 139 -12.83 22.03 -12.96
CA ARG A 139 -14.19 21.50 -13.09
C ARG A 139 -14.70 20.80 -11.83
N THR A 140 -13.78 20.24 -11.03
CA THR A 140 -14.12 19.52 -9.81
C THR A 140 -13.07 19.85 -8.73
N PRO A 141 -13.19 21.03 -8.07
CA PRO A 141 -12.20 21.48 -7.09
C PRO A 141 -12.04 20.60 -5.85
N ASP A 142 -13.03 19.73 -5.60
CA ASP A 142 -13.05 18.82 -4.45
C ASP A 142 -12.59 17.39 -4.82
N SER A 143 -11.98 17.20 -5.99
CA SER A 143 -11.41 15.91 -6.40
C SER A 143 -10.07 15.66 -5.73
N ALA A 144 -10.05 14.98 -4.58
CA ALA A 144 -8.82 14.62 -3.88
C ALA A 144 -7.84 13.85 -4.78
N SER A 145 -8.34 12.91 -5.59
CA SER A 145 -7.50 12.13 -6.50
C SER A 145 -6.82 12.96 -7.59
N ALA A 146 -7.51 13.98 -8.13
CA ALA A 146 -6.91 14.91 -9.09
C ALA A 146 -5.80 15.74 -8.43
N HIS A 147 -6.05 16.22 -7.21
CA HIS A 147 -5.06 16.96 -6.43
C HIS A 147 -3.84 16.10 -6.08
N VAL A 148 -4.01 14.83 -5.67
CA VAL A 148 -2.87 13.92 -5.43
C VAL A 148 -2.01 13.81 -6.67
N ARG A 149 -2.62 13.57 -7.83
CA ARG A 149 -1.85 13.36 -9.07
C ARG A 149 -1.17 14.64 -9.57
N ALA A 150 -1.91 15.76 -9.60
CA ALA A 150 -1.34 17.07 -9.94
C ALA A 150 -0.16 17.44 -9.04
N GLY A 151 -0.32 17.19 -7.72
CA GLY A 151 0.74 17.43 -6.75
C GLY A 151 1.96 16.55 -6.98
N THR A 152 1.76 15.25 -7.18
CA THR A 152 2.85 14.29 -7.41
C THR A 152 3.64 14.64 -8.68
N LEU A 153 2.97 14.92 -9.80
CA LEU A 153 3.63 15.26 -11.07
C LEU A 153 4.47 16.54 -10.96
N ARG A 154 3.97 17.55 -10.21
CA ARG A 154 4.74 18.77 -9.96
C ARG A 154 5.96 18.52 -9.08
N ILE A 155 5.81 17.74 -8.03
CA ILE A 155 6.94 17.38 -7.17
C ILE A 155 7.99 16.59 -7.95
N ASP A 156 7.58 15.65 -8.81
CA ASP A 156 8.48 14.87 -9.67
C ASP A 156 9.25 15.80 -10.67
N ALA A 157 8.71 17.02 -10.94
CA ALA A 157 9.35 18.09 -11.74
C ALA A 157 10.04 19.17 -10.90
N ASP A 158 10.30 18.94 -9.61
CA ASP A 158 10.87 19.89 -8.65
C ASP A 158 10.06 21.20 -8.48
N ASP A 159 8.76 21.19 -8.79
CA ASP A 159 7.84 22.31 -8.57
C ASP A 159 7.17 22.24 -7.20
N VAL A 160 7.54 23.18 -6.33
CA VAL A 160 7.02 23.28 -4.95
C VAL A 160 5.51 23.54 -4.90
N ALA A 161 4.88 24.04 -5.97
CA ALA A 161 3.43 24.23 -6.05
C ALA A 161 2.67 22.91 -5.88
N GLY A 162 3.32 21.78 -6.16
CA GLY A 162 2.77 20.43 -5.91
C GLY A 162 2.41 20.19 -4.46
N VAL A 163 3.11 20.80 -3.51
CA VAL A 163 2.85 20.65 -2.06
C VAL A 163 1.45 21.11 -1.68
N GLU A 164 0.98 22.23 -2.27
CA GLU A 164 -0.37 22.75 -1.99
C GLU A 164 -1.46 21.83 -2.52
N HIS A 165 -1.25 21.21 -3.67
CA HIS A 165 -2.15 20.17 -4.18
C HIS A 165 -2.21 18.96 -3.25
N LEU A 166 -1.08 18.47 -2.75
CA LEU A 166 -1.06 17.34 -1.79
C LEU A 166 -1.76 17.72 -0.48
N ARG A 167 -1.54 18.94 0.04
CA ARG A 167 -2.24 19.47 1.22
C ARG A 167 -3.75 19.47 0.99
N ARG A 168 -4.20 20.01 -0.13
CA ARG A 168 -5.62 20.07 -0.47
C ARG A 168 -6.23 18.67 -0.56
N ALA A 169 -5.55 17.72 -1.20
CA ALA A 169 -6.01 16.33 -1.30
C ALA A 169 -6.22 15.69 0.08
N MET A 170 -5.25 15.81 0.98
CA MET A 170 -5.32 15.24 2.34
C MET A 170 -6.35 15.96 3.23
N THR A 171 -6.68 17.21 2.92
CA THR A 171 -7.76 17.94 3.59
C THR A 171 -9.14 17.48 3.10
N LEU A 172 -9.28 17.24 1.80
CA LEU A 172 -10.53 16.79 1.17
C LEU A 172 -10.87 15.34 1.52
N ASP A 173 -9.87 14.47 1.57
CA ASP A 173 -10.03 13.04 1.80
C ASP A 173 -8.91 12.50 2.68
N ALA A 174 -9.27 12.07 3.90
CA ALA A 174 -8.33 11.43 4.82
C ALA A 174 -7.69 10.17 4.21
N GLY A 175 -8.38 9.49 3.28
CA GLY A 175 -7.84 8.35 2.54
C GLY A 175 -6.63 8.69 1.67
N ALA A 176 -6.42 9.97 1.33
CA ALA A 176 -5.25 10.44 0.59
C ALA A 176 -3.98 10.53 1.45
N ILE A 177 -4.11 10.59 2.79
CA ILE A 177 -2.96 10.80 3.70
C ILE A 177 -1.95 9.66 3.56
N ARG A 178 -2.40 8.40 3.63
CA ARG A 178 -1.51 7.24 3.56
C ARG A 178 -0.73 7.16 2.23
N PRO A 179 -1.37 7.16 1.05
CA PRO A 179 -0.63 7.10 -0.21
C PRO A 179 0.31 8.30 -0.42
N VAL A 180 -0.07 9.49 0.04
CA VAL A 180 0.83 10.65 0.01
C VAL A 180 2.04 10.41 0.92
N PHE A 181 1.86 9.97 2.16
CA PHE A 181 2.98 9.68 3.09
C PHE A 181 3.88 8.55 2.58
N GLU A 182 3.35 7.53 1.92
CA GLU A 182 4.17 6.50 1.25
C GLU A 182 5.02 7.09 0.12
N LYS A 183 4.45 8.00 -0.68
CA LYS A 183 5.19 8.70 -1.72
C LYS A 183 6.27 9.63 -1.13
N LEU A 184 5.98 10.35 -0.03
CA LEU A 184 6.97 11.17 0.68
C LEU A 184 8.15 10.32 1.18
N ARG A 185 7.89 9.16 1.78
CA ARG A 185 8.95 8.22 2.18
C ARG A 185 9.81 7.76 1.00
N THR A 186 9.19 7.55 -0.17
CA THR A 186 9.92 7.20 -1.39
C THR A 186 10.87 8.33 -1.81
N TYR A 187 10.40 9.57 -1.82
CA TYR A 187 11.23 10.73 -2.14
C TYR A 187 12.41 10.90 -1.17
N GLU A 188 12.15 10.75 0.14
CA GLU A 188 13.19 10.83 1.18
C GLU A 188 14.26 9.73 0.99
N ARG A 189 13.83 8.50 0.73
CA ARG A 189 14.74 7.37 0.51
C ARG A 189 15.58 7.54 -0.74
N ASP A 190 14.97 7.94 -1.84
CA ASP A 190 15.62 7.99 -3.15
C ASP A 190 16.47 9.26 -3.31
N GLY A 191 16.18 10.31 -2.54
CA GLY A 191 16.93 11.59 -2.56
C GLY A 191 16.90 12.28 -3.92
N THR A 192 15.79 12.15 -4.65
CA THR A 192 15.67 12.57 -6.07
C THR A 192 15.12 13.97 -6.25
N ILE A 193 14.59 14.61 -5.20
CA ILE A 193 13.94 15.92 -5.26
C ILE A 193 14.86 17.04 -4.76
N ALA A 194 14.62 18.26 -5.26
CA ALA A 194 15.39 19.43 -4.87
C ALA A 194 15.21 19.77 -3.37
N PRO A 195 16.25 20.30 -2.69
CA PRO A 195 16.20 20.56 -1.24
C PRO A 195 15.02 21.43 -0.79
N HIS A 196 14.70 22.50 -1.55
CA HIS A 196 13.58 23.39 -1.20
C HIS A 196 12.21 22.71 -1.28
N VAL A 197 12.05 21.71 -2.16
CA VAL A 197 10.84 20.89 -2.25
C VAL A 197 10.82 19.89 -1.08
N ALA A 198 11.97 19.29 -0.75
CA ALA A 198 12.09 18.37 0.39
C ALA A 198 11.72 19.06 1.70
N ASP A 199 12.18 20.29 1.95
CA ASP A 199 11.83 21.07 3.13
C ASP A 199 10.32 21.35 3.22
N ALA A 200 9.69 21.70 2.10
CA ALA A 200 8.25 21.95 2.04
C ALA A 200 7.43 20.68 2.26
N LEU A 201 7.89 19.53 1.78
CA LEU A 201 7.26 18.21 2.03
C LEU A 201 7.44 17.76 3.48
N ALA A 202 8.58 18.06 4.11
CA ALA A 202 8.78 17.78 5.53
C ALA A 202 7.81 18.59 6.41
N ALA A 203 7.57 19.87 6.07
CA ALA A 203 6.58 20.69 6.75
C ALA A 203 5.15 20.17 6.55
N LEU A 204 4.81 19.72 5.31
CA LEU A 204 3.53 19.09 5.04
C LEU A 204 3.33 17.80 5.83
N ARG A 205 4.36 16.97 5.95
CA ARG A 205 4.31 15.75 6.75
C ARG A 205 4.04 16.04 8.22
N GLU A 206 4.71 17.04 8.80
CA GLU A 206 4.49 17.45 10.19
C GLU A 206 3.07 17.95 10.41
N GLU A 207 2.52 18.74 9.49
CA GLU A 207 1.13 19.24 9.53
C GLU A 207 0.09 18.12 9.63
N PHE A 208 0.32 16.99 8.97
CA PHE A 208 -0.62 15.85 8.93
C PHE A 208 -0.19 14.66 9.81
N ALA A 209 0.89 14.78 10.59
CA ALA A 209 1.48 13.66 11.34
C ALA A 209 0.48 13.01 12.32
N GLU A 210 -0.25 13.80 13.09
CA GLU A 210 -1.23 13.27 14.06
C GLU A 210 -2.39 12.56 13.36
N ARG A 211 -2.85 13.08 12.22
CA ARG A 211 -3.90 12.41 11.43
C ARG A 211 -3.40 11.11 10.81
N ALA A 212 -2.18 11.10 10.30
CA ALA A 212 -1.54 9.90 9.77
C ALA A 212 -1.40 8.82 10.86
N LYS A 213 -0.92 9.19 12.04
CA LYS A 213 -0.82 8.31 13.21
C LYS A 213 -2.18 7.73 13.62
N SER A 214 -3.21 8.57 13.66
CA SER A 214 -4.58 8.11 13.95
C SER A 214 -5.09 7.12 12.91
N LEU A 215 -4.79 7.32 11.62
CA LEU A 215 -5.17 6.39 10.56
C LEU A 215 -4.38 5.08 10.64
N GLU A 216 -3.08 5.13 10.94
CA GLU A 216 -2.26 3.92 11.16
C GLU A 216 -2.77 3.11 12.35
N ALA A 217 -3.15 3.77 13.43
CA ALA A 217 -3.73 3.10 14.60
C ALA A 217 -5.06 2.37 14.29
N ARG A 218 -5.69 2.61 13.13
CA ARG A 218 -6.92 1.92 12.69
C ARG A 218 -6.65 0.63 11.91
N ASP A 219 -5.40 0.32 11.55
CA ASP A 219 -5.08 -0.83 10.69
C ASP A 219 -5.14 -2.18 11.38
N GLY A 220 -5.33 -2.21 12.66
CA GLY A 220 -5.35 -3.44 13.42
C GLY A 220 -5.77 -3.20 14.86
N VAL A 221 -5.42 -4.12 15.73
CA VAL A 221 -5.57 -3.98 17.18
C VAL A 221 -4.21 -4.22 17.82
N ALA A 222 -3.73 -3.25 18.59
CA ALA A 222 -2.45 -3.30 19.29
C ALA A 222 -2.65 -3.46 20.81
N GLU A 223 -1.60 -3.92 21.48
CA GLU A 223 -1.65 -4.16 22.93
C GLU A 223 -1.85 -2.90 23.75
N ASP A 224 -1.36 -1.75 23.25
CA ASP A 224 -1.44 -0.42 23.87
C ASP A 224 -2.68 0.40 23.45
N ASP A 225 -3.54 -0.12 22.56
CA ASP A 225 -4.76 0.56 22.17
C ASP A 225 -5.65 0.93 23.37
N ASP A 226 -6.19 2.14 23.37
CA ASP A 226 -7.20 2.55 24.35
C ASP A 226 -8.58 2.04 23.92
N LEU A 227 -8.95 0.88 24.48
CA LEU A 227 -10.23 0.20 24.18
C LEU A 227 -11.29 0.57 25.23
N ILE A 228 -12.48 0.94 24.74
CA ILE A 228 -13.68 1.24 25.53
C ILE A 228 -14.85 0.36 25.09
N ALA A 229 -15.90 0.30 25.88
CA ALA A 229 -17.14 -0.36 25.49
C ALA A 229 -17.70 0.31 24.21
N HIS A 230 -18.27 -0.51 23.32
CA HIS A 230 -18.93 0.02 22.12
C HIS A 230 -20.16 0.84 22.47
N ASP A 231 -20.50 1.76 21.58
CA ASP A 231 -21.63 2.71 21.70
C ASP A 231 -22.72 2.49 20.64
N LEU A 232 -22.75 1.29 20.03
CA LEU A 232 -23.74 0.95 19.00
C LEU A 232 -25.15 0.81 19.61
N ASP A 233 -26.14 1.32 18.91
CA ASP A 233 -27.55 1.10 19.23
C ASP A 233 -28.00 -0.34 18.94
N ALA A 234 -29.18 -0.69 19.43
CA ALA A 234 -29.74 -2.05 19.30
C ALA A 234 -29.93 -2.45 17.82
N THR A 235 -30.34 -1.55 16.96
CA THR A 235 -30.60 -1.82 15.54
C THR A 235 -29.29 -2.16 14.80
N THR A 236 -28.25 -1.38 15.04
CA THR A 236 -26.91 -1.62 14.47
C THR A 236 -26.32 -2.92 14.98
N LEU A 237 -26.51 -3.24 16.28
CA LEU A 237 -26.09 -4.51 16.87
C LEU A 237 -26.83 -5.72 16.27
N ASP A 238 -28.12 -5.59 15.99
CA ASP A 238 -28.88 -6.68 15.35
C ASP A 238 -28.40 -6.89 13.91
N GLY A 239 -28.13 -5.84 13.15
CA GLY A 239 -27.52 -5.93 11.84
C GLY A 239 -26.12 -6.58 11.88
N LEU A 240 -25.31 -6.26 12.89
CA LEU A 240 -24.01 -6.92 13.13
C LEU A 240 -24.20 -8.43 13.39
N ARG A 241 -25.15 -8.80 14.25
CA ARG A 241 -25.46 -10.21 14.56
C ARG A 241 -25.88 -11.00 13.33
N GLU A 242 -26.75 -10.40 12.50
CA GLU A 242 -27.19 -11.01 11.24
C GLU A 242 -26.01 -11.21 10.26
N ALA A 243 -25.14 -10.20 10.13
CA ALA A 243 -23.95 -10.30 9.28
C ALA A 243 -23.02 -11.42 9.73
N LEU A 244 -22.76 -11.54 11.04
CA LEU A 244 -21.93 -12.61 11.63
C LEU A 244 -22.58 -13.99 11.45
N ALA A 245 -23.91 -14.08 11.54
CA ALA A 245 -24.64 -15.34 11.35
C ALA A 245 -24.48 -15.92 9.94
N ARG A 246 -24.29 -15.09 8.92
CA ARG A 246 -24.06 -15.52 7.53
C ARG A 246 -22.70 -16.18 7.29
N VAL A 247 -21.73 -16.01 8.19
CA VAL A 247 -20.42 -16.64 8.09
C VAL A 247 -20.35 -17.83 9.03
N GLU A 248 -20.55 -19.04 8.51
CA GLU A 248 -20.72 -20.27 9.30
C GLU A 248 -19.59 -20.55 10.28
N GLN A 249 -18.37 -20.15 9.94
CA GLN A 249 -17.17 -20.38 10.74
C GLN A 249 -17.06 -19.44 11.96
N VAL A 250 -17.89 -18.40 12.04
CA VAL A 250 -17.92 -17.52 13.22
C VAL A 250 -18.64 -18.21 14.38
N GLY A 251 -17.96 -18.40 15.50
CA GLY A 251 -18.50 -19.00 16.72
C GLY A 251 -19.08 -17.96 17.67
N GLN A 252 -18.24 -17.07 18.16
CA GLN A 252 -18.59 -15.98 19.07
C GLN A 252 -17.91 -14.70 18.59
N ALA A 253 -18.44 -13.54 19.00
CA ALA A 253 -17.81 -12.27 18.73
C ALA A 253 -17.99 -11.28 19.89
N TRP A 254 -16.96 -10.48 20.15
CA TRP A 254 -16.95 -9.39 21.12
C TRP A 254 -16.57 -8.11 20.38
N LEU A 255 -17.19 -7.01 20.74
CA LEU A 255 -17.02 -5.72 20.10
C LEU A 255 -16.59 -4.68 21.12
N ALA A 256 -15.44 -4.09 20.89
CA ALA A 256 -14.96 -2.90 21.59
C ALA A 256 -14.89 -1.72 20.60
N ARG A 257 -14.73 -0.52 21.13
CA ARG A 257 -14.43 0.69 20.35
C ARG A 257 -13.04 1.17 20.73
N LYS A 258 -12.22 1.59 19.75
CA LYS A 258 -10.99 2.31 20.02
C LYS A 258 -11.30 3.78 20.29
N ARG A 259 -10.66 4.35 21.30
CA ARG A 259 -10.68 5.77 21.57
C ARG A 259 -9.48 6.43 20.90
N PHE A 260 -9.71 7.51 20.19
CA PHE A 260 -8.71 8.38 19.60
C PHE A 260 -8.80 9.76 20.20
N ASP A 261 -7.67 10.48 20.22
CA ASP A 261 -7.62 11.84 20.78
C ASP A 261 -8.29 12.88 19.87
N LEU A 262 -8.47 12.57 18.59
CA LEU A 262 -9.14 13.44 17.62
C LEU A 262 -10.65 13.22 17.64
N ALA A 263 -11.37 14.15 18.25
CA ALA A 263 -12.83 14.04 18.49
C ALA A 263 -13.71 14.02 17.23
N GLU A 264 -13.24 14.53 16.10
CA GLU A 264 -14.01 14.64 14.85
C GLU A 264 -13.90 13.41 13.93
N GLU A 265 -13.12 12.41 14.32
CA GLU A 265 -12.92 11.24 13.49
C GLU A 265 -14.01 10.18 13.67
N PRO A 266 -14.39 9.46 12.59
CA PRO A 266 -15.36 8.38 12.67
C PRO A 266 -14.92 7.31 13.68
N ALA A 267 -15.86 6.68 14.36
CA ALA A 267 -15.60 5.60 15.29
C ALA A 267 -14.79 4.47 14.63
N HIS A 268 -13.90 3.83 15.39
CA HIS A 268 -13.23 2.61 14.96
C HIS A 268 -13.50 1.49 15.96
N TYR A 269 -13.95 0.36 15.44
CA TYR A 269 -14.34 -0.80 16.25
C TYR A 269 -13.30 -1.91 16.15
N ALA A 270 -13.08 -2.60 17.26
CA ALA A 270 -12.27 -3.80 17.37
C ALA A 270 -13.20 -5.01 17.57
N LEU A 271 -13.35 -5.84 16.56
CA LEU A 271 -14.22 -7.01 16.58
C LEU A 271 -13.37 -8.28 16.72
N LEU A 272 -13.35 -8.84 17.92
CA LEU A 272 -12.77 -10.14 18.17
C LEU A 272 -13.75 -11.24 17.77
N VAL A 273 -13.28 -12.19 16.97
CA VAL A 273 -14.07 -13.34 16.49
C VAL A 273 -13.41 -14.65 16.91
N THR A 274 -14.19 -15.62 17.40
CA THR A 274 -13.72 -17.02 17.49
C THR A 274 -13.96 -17.72 16.17
N TRP A 275 -12.89 -18.26 15.59
CA TRP A 275 -12.94 -18.95 14.31
C TRP A 275 -13.07 -20.46 14.49
N ARG A 276 -14.07 -21.09 13.84
CA ARG A 276 -14.37 -22.54 13.92
C ARG A 276 -13.89 -23.30 12.68
N GLY A 277 -13.31 -22.60 11.70
CA GLY A 277 -12.74 -23.20 10.50
C GLY A 277 -11.27 -23.58 10.66
N SER A 278 -10.66 -24.07 9.59
CA SER A 278 -9.21 -24.32 9.57
C SER A 278 -8.42 -23.00 9.58
N VAL A 279 -7.19 -23.03 10.09
CA VAL A 279 -6.27 -21.87 10.08
C VAL A 279 -6.07 -21.35 8.65
N ALA A 280 -5.95 -22.24 7.66
CA ALA A 280 -5.81 -21.86 6.26
C ALA A 280 -7.01 -21.07 5.70
N SER A 281 -8.21 -21.26 6.28
CA SER A 281 -9.43 -20.55 5.85
C SER A 281 -9.72 -19.26 6.62
N GLU A 282 -8.97 -18.99 7.70
CA GLU A 282 -9.22 -17.89 8.63
C GLU A 282 -9.12 -16.53 7.93
N GLY A 283 -8.01 -16.22 7.30
CA GLY A 283 -7.80 -14.93 6.63
C GLY A 283 -8.86 -14.61 5.55
N SER A 284 -9.23 -15.60 4.72
CA SER A 284 -10.29 -15.42 3.73
C SER A 284 -11.67 -15.28 4.37
N GLY A 285 -11.88 -15.94 5.51
CA GLY A 285 -13.10 -15.85 6.29
C GLY A 285 -13.28 -14.50 6.95
N LEU A 286 -12.23 -13.96 7.56
CA LEU A 286 -12.25 -12.62 8.15
C LEU A 286 -12.52 -11.53 7.10
N LYS A 287 -11.97 -11.64 5.89
CA LYS A 287 -12.31 -10.74 4.78
C LYS A 287 -13.80 -10.78 4.44
N ARG A 288 -14.45 -11.97 4.47
CA ARG A 288 -15.90 -12.09 4.27
C ARG A 288 -16.69 -11.47 5.41
N VAL A 289 -16.23 -11.61 6.66
CA VAL A 289 -16.82 -10.91 7.80
C VAL A 289 -16.78 -9.42 7.57
N VAL A 290 -15.62 -8.84 7.31
CA VAL A 290 -15.45 -7.38 7.04
C VAL A 290 -16.38 -6.91 5.93
N ALA A 291 -16.46 -7.64 4.82
CA ALA A 291 -17.31 -7.28 3.68
C ALA A 291 -18.81 -7.29 4.00
N ALA A 292 -19.23 -8.12 4.96
CA ALA A 292 -20.63 -8.22 5.38
C ALA A 292 -21.05 -7.16 6.41
N LEU A 293 -20.09 -6.57 7.13
CA LEU A 293 -20.37 -5.62 8.21
C LEU A 293 -20.84 -4.25 7.67
N ARG A 294 -21.76 -3.64 8.43
CA ARG A 294 -22.21 -2.27 8.22
C ARG A 294 -22.24 -1.57 9.58
N LEU A 295 -21.16 -0.87 9.88
CA LEU A 295 -21.00 -0.12 11.13
C LEU A 295 -20.89 1.39 10.83
N PRO A 296 -21.21 2.26 11.78
CA PRO A 296 -21.10 3.72 11.60
C PRO A 296 -19.64 4.22 11.69
N GLY A 297 -18.69 3.39 11.32
CA GLY A 297 -17.26 3.66 11.34
C GLY A 297 -16.47 2.50 10.76
N SER A 298 -15.14 2.57 10.88
CA SER A 298 -14.25 1.49 10.44
C SER A 298 -14.18 0.38 11.48
N VAL A 299 -13.72 -0.82 11.07
CA VAL A 299 -13.60 -1.98 11.95
C VAL A 299 -12.36 -2.80 11.64
N SER A 300 -11.61 -3.15 12.67
CA SER A 300 -10.58 -4.20 12.64
C SER A 300 -11.19 -5.50 13.14
N VAL A 301 -11.15 -6.54 12.31
CA VAL A 301 -11.63 -7.89 12.66
C VAL A 301 -10.43 -8.79 12.85
N PHE A 302 -10.35 -9.44 14.00
CA PHE A 302 -9.20 -10.27 14.37
C PHE A 302 -9.64 -11.49 15.19
N THR A 303 -8.72 -12.44 15.35
CA THR A 303 -8.90 -13.65 16.16
C THR A 303 -7.82 -13.74 17.23
N GLU A 304 -7.97 -14.71 18.11
CA GLU A 304 -6.99 -14.98 19.17
C GLU A 304 -5.72 -15.67 18.62
N SER A 305 -5.74 -16.21 17.40
CA SER A 305 -4.61 -16.96 16.83
C SER A 305 -3.34 -16.12 16.75
N GLU A 306 -3.48 -14.86 16.36
CA GLU A 306 -2.35 -13.93 16.20
C GLU A 306 -2.31 -12.82 17.26
N HIS A 307 -3.45 -12.56 17.96
CA HIS A 307 -3.65 -11.41 18.86
C HIS A 307 -4.16 -11.86 20.24
N LYS A 308 -3.37 -12.67 20.97
CA LYS A 308 -3.80 -13.27 22.25
C LYS A 308 -3.99 -12.24 23.38
N ALA A 309 -3.11 -11.24 23.47
CA ALA A 309 -3.18 -10.23 24.51
C ALA A 309 -4.40 -9.33 24.30
N GLU A 310 -4.57 -8.84 23.06
CA GLU A 310 -5.68 -7.99 22.64
C GLU A 310 -7.02 -8.73 22.80
N ALA A 311 -7.10 -10.00 22.41
CA ALA A 311 -8.29 -10.82 22.57
C ALA A 311 -8.69 -10.95 24.05
N ARG A 312 -7.73 -11.14 24.95
CA ARG A 312 -7.97 -11.19 26.41
C ARG A 312 -8.50 -9.86 26.93
N ARG A 313 -7.91 -8.74 26.47
CA ARG A 313 -8.37 -7.39 26.86
C ARG A 313 -9.77 -7.11 26.39
N VAL A 314 -10.10 -7.39 25.11
CA VAL A 314 -11.45 -7.19 24.57
C VAL A 314 -12.49 -8.02 25.32
N ARG A 315 -12.20 -9.30 25.61
CA ARG A 315 -13.10 -10.15 26.42
C ARG A 315 -13.30 -9.60 27.84
N GLY A 316 -12.20 -9.18 28.48
CA GLY A 316 -12.25 -8.59 29.82
C GLY A 316 -13.08 -7.32 29.89
N LEU A 317 -12.97 -6.46 28.85
CA LEU A 317 -13.70 -5.22 28.75
C LEU A 317 -15.21 -5.44 28.44
N CYS A 318 -15.50 -6.32 27.49
CA CYS A 318 -16.87 -6.50 26.99
C CYS A 318 -17.70 -7.49 27.83
N GLY A 319 -17.05 -8.40 28.56
CA GLY A 319 -17.73 -9.48 29.28
C GLY A 319 -18.43 -10.44 28.34
N GLU A 320 -19.74 -10.28 28.15
CA GLU A 320 -20.52 -11.14 27.28
C GLU A 320 -20.30 -10.83 25.78
N PRO A 321 -20.31 -11.87 24.90
CA PRO A 321 -20.18 -11.68 23.48
C PRO A 321 -21.44 -11.01 22.89
N VAL A 322 -21.24 -10.08 21.95
CA VAL A 322 -22.33 -9.47 21.17
C VAL A 322 -23.02 -10.46 20.23
N TYR A 323 -22.32 -11.54 19.88
CA TYR A 323 -22.85 -12.63 19.06
C TYR A 323 -22.37 -14.00 19.57
N ARG A 324 -23.29 -14.95 19.62
CA ARG A 324 -22.99 -16.37 19.90
C ARG A 324 -23.80 -17.25 18.96
N ARG A 325 -23.12 -18.08 18.18
CA ARG A 325 -23.78 -19.05 17.32
C ARG A 325 -24.49 -20.10 18.18
N LYS A 326 -25.78 -20.30 17.96
CA LYS A 326 -26.52 -21.42 18.50
C LYS A 326 -26.04 -22.70 17.79
N ASN A 327 -25.74 -23.74 18.53
CA ASN A 327 -25.38 -25.05 17.98
C ASN A 327 -26.57 -25.68 17.28
#